data_b90e03a28443f024a3e64fc144272c5d
#
_entry.id   b90e03a28443f024a3e64fc144272c5d
#
_cell.length_a   1.000
_cell.length_b   1.000
_cell.length_c   1.000
_cell.angle_alpha   90.00
_cell.angle_beta   90.00
_cell.angle_gamma   90.00
#
_symmetry.space_group_name_H-M   'P 1'
#
loop_
_entity.id
_entity.type
_entity.pdbx_description
1 polymer ?
#
loop_
_entity_poly.entity_id
_entity_poly.type
_entity_poly.pdbx_seq_one_letter_code
_entity_poly.pdbx_strand_id
1 'polypeptide(L)'
;MDKAVIYARYSSDNQRDASIDQQVKECRKYAEQMGYEVIRTYADRALTGKTDKRPDFLKMIKDSAKQEFRYVIVYALDRFSRNKYDSAIYKQKLKENGVRVLSAVEHISDDPTGALMESILEGFAQYYSDELSQKIHRGLKDNAEKGIVNGSVPLGYRRGKDGHAEIVPEEAEXXXXXXXXXXR
;
A
#
# COMPACT_ATOMS: atom_id res chain seq x y z
N MET A 1 27.36 6.49 -12.89
CA MET A 1 26.03 7.13 -12.86
C MET A 1 25.10 6.28 -12.02
N ASP A 2 24.39 6.91 -11.09
CA ASP A 2 23.39 6.19 -10.30
C ASP A 2 22.16 5.89 -11.16
N LYS A 3 21.67 4.67 -11.03
CA LYS A 3 20.55 4.18 -11.82
C LYS A 3 19.20 4.52 -11.16
N ALA A 4 18.27 4.97 -11.96
CA ALA A 4 16.93 5.34 -11.52
C ALA A 4 15.87 4.66 -12.38
N VAL A 5 14.67 4.54 -11.84
CA VAL A 5 13.48 4.16 -12.58
C VAL A 5 12.44 5.26 -12.42
N ILE A 6 11.53 5.36 -13.37
CA ILE A 6 10.42 6.31 -13.32
C ILE A 6 9.13 5.53 -13.02
N TYR A 7 8.30 6.09 -12.16
CA TYR A 7 6.94 5.60 -11.94
C TYR A 7 5.93 6.71 -12.25
N ALA A 8 4.97 6.41 -13.10
CA ALA A 8 3.90 7.33 -13.48
C ALA A 8 2.53 6.67 -13.29
N ARG A 9 1.53 7.46 -12.92
CA ARG A 9 0.20 6.95 -12.65
C ARG A 9 -0.87 7.92 -13.15
N TYR A 10 -1.89 7.39 -13.78
CA TYR A 10 -3.07 8.16 -14.17
C TYR A 10 -3.91 8.46 -12.94
N SER A 11 -4.47 9.67 -12.86
CA SER A 11 -5.44 10.07 -11.84
C SER A 11 -6.83 10.13 -12.47
N SER A 12 -7.78 9.40 -11.91
CA SER A 12 -9.17 9.39 -12.42
C SER A 12 -9.98 10.61 -11.98
N ASP A 13 -9.46 11.37 -11.01
CA ASP A 13 -10.28 12.38 -10.33
C ASP A 13 -10.17 13.79 -10.91
N ASN A 14 -9.20 14.04 -11.82
CA ASN A 14 -9.04 15.39 -12.40
C ASN A 14 -8.56 15.33 -13.85
N GLN A 15 -9.37 15.87 -14.74
CA GLN A 15 -9.02 16.02 -16.15
C GLN A 15 -7.87 17.03 -16.40
N ARG A 16 -7.42 17.71 -15.36
CA ARG A 16 -6.34 18.73 -15.42
C ARG A 16 -4.98 18.18 -15.04
N ASP A 17 -4.91 16.91 -14.63
CA ASP A 17 -3.65 16.30 -14.21
C ASP A 17 -2.75 15.98 -15.41
N ALA A 18 -1.46 16.07 -15.20
CA ALA A 18 -0.45 15.74 -16.19
C ALA A 18 -0.63 14.30 -16.70
N SER A 19 -0.66 14.15 -18.03
CA SER A 19 -0.71 12.82 -18.65
C SER A 19 0.49 11.98 -18.25
N ILE A 20 0.41 10.65 -18.40
CA ILE A 20 1.54 9.76 -18.12
C ILE A 20 2.77 10.18 -18.93
N ASP A 21 2.59 10.53 -20.20
CA ASP A 21 3.69 10.94 -21.06
C ASP A 21 4.35 12.24 -20.58
N GLN A 22 3.55 13.19 -20.12
CA GLN A 22 4.05 14.45 -19.53
C GLN A 22 4.79 14.18 -18.21
N GLN A 23 4.24 13.33 -17.35
CA GLN A 23 4.91 12.92 -16.09
C GLN A 23 6.28 12.29 -16.38
N VAL A 24 6.33 11.36 -17.33
CA VAL A 24 7.58 10.66 -17.71
C VAL A 24 8.59 11.68 -18.28
N LYS A 25 8.14 12.60 -19.13
CA LYS A 25 9.00 13.64 -19.71
C LYS A 25 9.66 14.50 -18.63
N GLU A 26 8.88 14.97 -17.65
CA GLU A 26 9.42 15.82 -16.56
C GLU A 26 10.36 14.99 -15.64
N CYS A 27 10.02 13.73 -15.37
CA CYS A 27 10.91 12.85 -14.60
C CYS A 27 12.24 12.59 -15.31
N ARG A 28 12.23 12.43 -16.65
CA ARG A 28 13.46 12.24 -17.44
C ARG A 28 14.33 13.50 -17.39
N LYS A 29 13.71 14.67 -17.56
CA LYS A 29 14.39 15.97 -17.45
C LYS A 29 15.05 16.13 -16.09
N TYR A 30 14.33 15.81 -15.03
CA TYR A 30 14.87 15.81 -13.66
C TYR A 30 16.05 14.86 -13.52
N ALA A 31 15.92 13.62 -14.03
CA ALA A 31 16.99 12.62 -13.99
C ALA A 31 18.27 13.12 -14.69
N GLU A 32 18.12 13.74 -15.87
CA GLU A 32 19.23 14.33 -16.62
C GLU A 32 19.92 15.45 -15.81
N GLN A 33 19.14 16.34 -15.19
CA GLN A 33 19.67 17.44 -14.37
C GLN A 33 20.47 16.92 -13.16
N MET A 34 20.00 15.80 -12.58
CA MET A 34 20.63 15.18 -11.42
C MET A 34 21.73 14.18 -11.77
N GLY A 35 21.94 13.91 -13.04
CA GLY A 35 22.97 12.96 -13.50
C GLY A 35 22.60 11.49 -13.26
N TYR A 36 21.31 11.16 -13.25
CA TYR A 36 20.84 9.77 -13.08
C TYR A 36 20.57 9.10 -14.42
N GLU A 37 20.88 7.82 -14.52
CA GLU A 37 20.57 6.98 -15.67
C GLU A 37 19.20 6.32 -15.48
N VAL A 38 18.23 6.66 -16.33
CA VAL A 38 16.89 6.04 -16.29
C VAL A 38 16.93 4.70 -17.04
N ILE A 39 16.88 3.59 -16.30
CA ILE A 39 16.97 2.23 -16.86
C ILE A 39 15.61 1.63 -17.21
N ARG A 40 14.51 2.13 -16.60
CA ARG A 40 13.16 1.55 -16.79
C ARG A 40 12.08 2.55 -16.39
N THR A 41 10.92 2.43 -17.03
CA THR A 41 9.71 3.20 -16.68
C THR A 41 8.57 2.24 -16.37
N TYR A 42 7.87 2.48 -15.27
CA TYR A 42 6.67 1.75 -14.85
C TYR A 42 5.50 2.72 -14.93
N ALA A 43 4.37 2.27 -15.49
CA ALA A 43 3.22 3.15 -15.67
C ALA A 43 1.89 2.41 -15.46
N ASP A 44 1.15 2.84 -14.45
CA ASP A 44 -0.19 2.31 -14.19
C ASP A 44 -1.25 3.23 -14.82
N ARG A 45 -1.77 2.79 -15.96
CA ARG A 45 -2.88 3.45 -16.65
C ARG A 45 -4.18 3.01 -15.99
N ALA A 46 -5.11 3.94 -15.82
CA ALA A 46 -6.42 3.64 -15.25
C ALA A 46 -7.16 2.64 -16.16
N LEU A 47 -7.26 1.41 -15.69
CA LEU A 47 -8.18 0.44 -16.28
C LEU A 47 -9.58 0.75 -15.77
N THR A 48 -10.55 0.83 -16.67
CA THR A 48 -11.95 1.06 -16.36
C THR A 48 -12.46 -0.02 -15.40
N GLY A 49 -12.83 0.39 -14.20
CA GLY A 49 -13.37 -0.52 -13.18
C GLY A 49 -12.86 -0.23 -11.78
N LYS A 50 -13.60 -0.68 -10.81
CA LYS A 50 -13.42 -0.41 -9.36
C LYS A 50 -12.17 -1.03 -8.72
N THR A 51 -11.27 -1.62 -9.49
CA THR A 51 -10.08 -2.27 -8.92
C THR A 51 -8.87 -1.35 -8.97
N ASP A 52 -8.40 -0.97 -7.81
CA ASP A 52 -7.18 -0.18 -7.62
C ASP A 52 -5.94 -1.08 -7.74
N LYS A 53 -5.90 -1.88 -8.80
CA LYS A 53 -4.74 -2.71 -9.09
C LYS A 53 -3.66 -1.85 -9.73
N ARG A 54 -2.51 -1.76 -9.08
CA ARG A 54 -1.32 -1.06 -9.57
C ARG A 54 -0.24 -2.10 -9.89
N PRO A 55 -0.44 -2.90 -10.96
CA PRO A 55 0.48 -4.01 -11.26
C PRO A 55 1.92 -3.55 -11.51
N ASP A 56 2.10 -2.43 -12.22
CA ASP A 56 3.43 -1.90 -12.50
C ASP A 56 4.09 -1.33 -11.25
N PHE A 57 3.32 -0.72 -10.35
CA PHE A 57 3.82 -0.28 -9.03
C PHE A 57 4.33 -1.48 -8.23
N LEU A 58 3.52 -2.52 -8.10
CA LEU A 58 3.89 -3.72 -7.34
C LEU A 58 5.09 -4.44 -7.97
N LYS A 59 5.17 -4.45 -9.31
CA LYS A 59 6.32 -4.97 -10.05
C LYS A 59 7.59 -4.16 -9.73
N MET A 60 7.48 -2.83 -9.71
CA MET A 60 8.59 -1.93 -9.34
C MET A 60 9.09 -2.23 -7.93
N ILE A 61 8.16 -2.38 -6.96
CA ILE A 61 8.50 -2.72 -5.57
C ILE A 61 9.23 -4.07 -5.51
N LYS A 62 8.75 -5.07 -6.26
CA LYS A 62 9.39 -6.39 -6.34
C LYS A 62 10.79 -6.31 -6.99
N ASP A 63 10.90 -5.55 -8.08
CA ASP A 63 12.17 -5.40 -8.80
C ASP A 63 13.21 -4.64 -7.97
N SER A 64 12.81 -3.80 -7.01
CA SER A 64 13.74 -3.08 -6.13
C SER A 64 14.61 -4.03 -5.30
N ALA A 65 14.12 -5.24 -4.99
CA ALA A 65 14.88 -6.26 -4.26
C ALA A 65 16.10 -6.76 -5.05
N LYS A 66 16.12 -6.57 -6.39
CA LYS A 66 17.25 -6.93 -7.24
C LYS A 66 18.40 -5.92 -7.16
N GLN A 67 18.16 -4.76 -6.54
CA GLN A 67 19.15 -3.68 -6.35
C GLN A 67 19.77 -3.17 -7.67
N GLU A 68 19.00 -3.23 -8.77
CA GLU A 68 19.43 -2.75 -10.08
C GLU A 68 19.38 -1.21 -10.19
N PHE A 69 18.63 -0.55 -9.29
CA PHE A 69 18.47 0.90 -9.28
C PHE A 69 18.44 1.41 -7.84
N ARG A 70 18.80 2.68 -7.66
CA ARG A 70 18.84 3.34 -6.35
C ARG A 70 17.73 4.39 -6.14
N TYR A 71 17.11 4.83 -7.23
CA TYR A 71 16.11 5.90 -7.16
C TYR A 71 14.85 5.52 -7.92
N VAL A 72 13.71 5.85 -7.33
CA VAL A 72 12.40 5.87 -8.01
C VAL A 72 12.03 7.35 -8.16
N ILE A 73 11.89 7.82 -9.40
CA ILE A 73 11.52 9.21 -9.69
C ILE A 73 10.04 9.22 -10.04
N VAL A 74 9.28 10.06 -9.34
CA VAL A 74 7.86 10.32 -9.61
C VAL A 74 7.68 11.80 -9.98
N TYR A 75 6.64 12.12 -10.72
CA TYR A 75 6.33 13.51 -11.06
C TYR A 75 6.09 14.33 -9.79
N ALA A 76 5.21 13.83 -8.92
CA ALA A 76 4.90 14.43 -7.62
C ALA A 76 4.67 13.30 -6.61
N LEU A 77 4.84 13.56 -5.32
CA LEU A 77 4.73 12.54 -4.27
C LEU A 77 3.34 11.89 -4.20
N ASP A 78 2.29 12.63 -4.56
CA ASP A 78 0.94 12.09 -4.63
C ASP A 78 0.77 11.04 -5.75
N ARG A 79 1.69 11.00 -6.72
CA ARG A 79 1.73 9.98 -7.78
C ARG A 79 2.32 8.67 -7.28
N PHE A 80 3.15 8.72 -6.23
CA PHE A 80 3.70 7.52 -5.63
C PHE A 80 2.62 6.68 -4.95
N SER A 81 1.76 7.32 -4.14
CA SER A 81 0.70 6.62 -3.42
C SER A 81 -0.56 7.47 -3.28
N ARG A 82 -1.72 6.82 -3.22
CA ARG A 82 -3.01 7.48 -3.04
C ARG A 82 -3.26 7.95 -1.61
N ASN A 83 -2.68 7.28 -0.64
CA ASN A 83 -2.80 7.71 0.75
C ASN A 83 -1.42 7.71 1.42
N LYS A 84 -1.29 8.52 2.44
CA LYS A 84 -0.04 8.70 3.18
C LYS A 84 0.46 7.41 3.84
N TYR A 85 -0.44 6.53 4.14
CA TYR A 85 -0.23 5.25 4.78
C TYR A 85 0.53 4.27 3.89
N ASP A 86 -0.06 4.00 2.70
CA ASP A 86 0.58 3.15 1.69
C ASP A 86 1.92 3.74 1.27
N SER A 87 1.99 5.08 1.20
CA SER A 87 3.22 5.79 0.87
C SER A 87 4.34 5.44 1.84
N ALA A 88 4.07 5.53 3.15
CA ALA A 88 5.07 5.25 4.18
C ALA A 88 5.53 3.78 4.14
N ILE A 89 4.60 2.85 4.04
CA ILE A 89 4.90 1.41 3.99
C ILE A 89 5.80 1.08 2.79
N TYR A 90 5.42 1.56 1.60
CA TYR A 90 6.17 1.25 0.38
C TYR A 90 7.51 2.00 0.32
N LYS A 91 7.59 3.22 0.85
CA LYS A 91 8.87 3.95 0.98
C LYS A 91 9.82 3.21 1.92
N GLN A 92 9.31 2.70 3.05
CA GLN A 92 10.11 1.91 3.99
C GLN A 92 10.63 0.64 3.30
N LYS A 93 9.79 -0.07 2.58
CA LYS A 93 10.18 -1.28 1.84
C LYS A 93 11.26 -0.98 0.77
N LEU A 94 11.11 0.13 0.05
CA LEU A 94 12.12 0.58 -0.91
C LEU A 94 13.44 0.93 -0.19
N LYS A 95 13.37 1.64 0.93
CA LYS A 95 14.53 2.02 1.75
C LYS A 95 15.30 0.78 2.25
N GLU A 96 14.60 -0.26 2.67
CA GLU A 96 15.20 -1.56 3.04
C GLU A 96 15.97 -2.20 1.89
N ASN A 97 15.53 -1.97 0.65
CA ASN A 97 16.20 -2.43 -0.57
C ASN A 97 17.26 -1.43 -1.09
N GLY A 98 17.54 -0.36 -0.34
CA GLY A 98 18.51 0.68 -0.71
C GLY A 98 18.00 1.64 -1.78
N VAL A 99 16.68 1.80 -1.90
CA VAL A 99 16.06 2.63 -2.94
C VAL A 99 15.33 3.82 -2.30
N ARG A 100 15.55 5.03 -2.84
CA ARG A 100 14.89 6.27 -2.39
C ARG A 100 13.89 6.75 -3.45
N VAL A 101 12.82 7.40 -2.97
CA VAL A 101 11.81 8.02 -3.83
C VAL A 101 12.12 9.52 -3.96
N LEU A 102 12.18 10.01 -5.20
CA LEU A 102 12.43 11.42 -5.52
C LEU A 102 11.24 11.98 -6.31
N SER A 103 10.91 13.23 -6.06
CA SER A 103 9.87 13.95 -6.80
C SER A 103 10.52 14.94 -7.77
N ALA A 104 10.02 14.98 -9.00
CA ALA A 104 10.51 15.92 -10.02
C ALA A 104 10.01 17.36 -9.75
N VAL A 105 8.86 17.51 -9.12
CA VAL A 105 8.22 18.82 -8.85
C VAL A 105 8.54 19.32 -7.44
N GLU A 106 8.52 18.43 -6.47
CA GLU A 106 8.76 18.76 -5.06
C GLU A 106 10.22 18.48 -4.72
N HIS A 107 11.05 19.48 -4.81
CA HIS A 107 12.46 19.35 -4.47
C HIS A 107 12.62 19.19 -2.96
N ILE A 108 12.59 17.95 -2.48
CA ILE A 108 12.99 17.63 -1.11
C ILE A 108 14.53 17.62 -1.13
N SER A 109 15.10 18.64 -0.57
CA SER A 109 16.56 18.82 -0.51
C SER A 109 17.19 17.71 0.36
N ASP A 110 18.40 17.29 -0.03
CA ASP A 110 19.24 16.36 0.76
C ASP A 110 19.92 17.07 1.96
N ASP A 111 19.43 18.26 2.33
CA ASP A 111 19.93 19.01 3.46
C ASP A 111 19.28 18.55 4.79
N PRO A 112 19.74 19.05 5.94
CA PRO A 112 19.14 18.69 7.24
C PRO A 112 17.64 19.01 7.34
N THR A 113 17.14 20.02 6.60
CA THR A 113 15.72 20.37 6.56
C THR A 113 14.89 19.27 5.87
N GLY A 114 15.41 18.73 4.77
CA GLY A 114 14.77 17.59 4.06
C GLY A 114 14.72 16.36 4.95
N ALA A 115 15.81 16.05 5.67
CA ALA A 115 15.86 14.92 6.60
C ALA A 115 14.85 15.09 7.75
N LEU A 116 14.73 16.31 8.28
CA LEU A 116 13.73 16.64 9.31
C LEU A 116 12.30 16.43 8.77
N MET A 117 12.03 16.96 7.57
CA MET A 117 10.72 16.80 6.93
C MET A 117 10.37 15.33 6.72
N GLU A 118 11.33 14.52 6.26
CA GLU A 118 11.15 13.07 6.09
C GLU A 118 10.82 12.40 7.43
N SER A 119 11.52 12.76 8.50
CA SER A 119 11.29 12.25 9.86
C SER A 119 9.89 12.61 10.37
N ILE A 120 9.43 13.84 10.13
CA ILE A 120 8.09 14.31 10.50
C ILE A 120 7.04 13.49 9.75
N LEU A 121 7.21 13.27 8.43
CA LEU A 121 6.28 12.50 7.61
C LEU A 121 6.22 11.03 8.07
N GLU A 122 7.36 10.44 8.40
CA GLU A 122 7.44 9.08 8.95
C GLU A 122 6.72 9.00 10.30
N GLY A 123 6.91 10.00 11.17
CA GLY A 123 6.22 10.09 12.47
C GLY A 123 4.72 10.18 12.33
N PHE A 124 4.22 11.00 11.39
CA PHE A 124 2.78 11.07 11.09
C PHE A 124 2.25 9.74 10.57
N ALA A 125 2.98 9.06 9.69
CA ALA A 125 2.59 7.76 9.14
C ALA A 125 2.47 6.74 10.28
N GLN A 126 3.43 6.70 11.20
CA GLN A 126 3.40 5.82 12.37
C GLN A 126 2.19 6.13 13.27
N TYR A 127 1.95 7.40 13.56
CA TYR A 127 0.81 7.84 14.38
C TYR A 127 -0.51 7.36 13.78
N TYR A 128 -0.71 7.56 12.47
CA TYR A 128 -1.94 7.11 11.79
C TYR A 128 -2.09 5.58 11.82
N SER A 129 -0.96 4.85 11.71
CA SER A 129 -0.94 3.39 11.84
C SER A 129 -1.46 2.95 13.21
N ASP A 130 -0.92 3.53 14.24
CA ASP A 130 -1.25 3.20 15.62
C ASP A 130 -2.72 3.56 15.93
N GLU A 131 -3.18 4.73 15.47
CA GLU A 131 -4.56 5.18 15.64
C GLU A 131 -5.55 4.22 14.94
N LEU A 132 -5.24 3.80 13.71
CA LEU A 132 -6.10 2.86 12.98
C LEU A 132 -6.13 1.50 13.68
N SER A 133 -4.97 1.01 14.14
CA SER A 133 -4.88 -0.24 14.90
C SER A 133 -5.78 -0.20 16.15
N GLN A 134 -5.70 0.89 16.91
CA GLN A 134 -6.54 1.09 18.08
C GLN A 134 -8.04 1.10 17.74
N LYS A 135 -8.42 1.77 16.64
CA LYS A 135 -9.82 1.80 16.18
C LYS A 135 -10.31 0.41 15.81
N ILE A 136 -9.48 -0.37 15.11
CA ILE A 136 -9.80 -1.77 14.74
C ILE A 136 -9.97 -2.61 16.01
N HIS A 137 -9.03 -2.54 16.96
CA HIS A 137 -9.11 -3.30 18.22
C HIS A 137 -10.37 -2.94 19.03
N ARG A 138 -10.69 -1.65 19.10
CA ARG A 138 -11.93 -1.21 19.78
C ARG A 138 -13.18 -1.78 19.09
N GLY A 139 -13.22 -1.74 17.75
CA GLY A 139 -14.33 -2.30 16.98
C GLY A 139 -14.47 -3.81 17.16
N LEU A 140 -13.35 -4.54 17.15
CA LEU A 140 -13.35 -5.99 17.38
C LEU A 140 -13.83 -6.33 18.79
N LYS A 141 -13.40 -5.58 19.79
CA LYS A 141 -13.81 -5.75 21.18
C LYS A 141 -15.32 -5.47 21.35
N ASP A 142 -15.80 -4.34 20.79
CA ASP A 142 -17.21 -3.97 20.82
C ASP A 142 -18.09 -5.05 20.17
N ASN A 143 -17.67 -5.56 19.03
CA ASN A 143 -18.35 -6.67 18.37
C ASN A 143 -18.38 -7.93 19.24
N ALA A 144 -17.24 -8.27 19.85
CA ALA A 144 -17.15 -9.45 20.72
C ALA A 144 -18.09 -9.31 21.96
N GLU A 145 -18.14 -8.11 22.55
CA GLU A 145 -19.04 -7.81 23.68
C GLU A 145 -20.52 -7.92 23.28
N LYS A 146 -20.85 -7.61 22.04
CA LYS A 146 -22.20 -7.75 21.47
C LYS A 146 -22.49 -9.14 20.92
N GLY A 147 -21.53 -10.07 20.96
CA GLY A 147 -21.68 -11.42 20.42
C GLY A 147 -21.66 -11.47 18.90
N ILE A 148 -21.21 -10.39 18.23
CA ILE A 148 -21.10 -10.32 16.78
C ILE A 148 -19.82 -11.03 16.34
N VAL A 149 -19.94 -11.90 15.35
CA VAL A 149 -18.82 -12.72 14.86
C VAL A 149 -17.83 -11.85 14.06
N ASN A 150 -16.58 -11.86 14.49
CA ASN A 150 -15.45 -11.25 13.80
C ASN A 150 -14.70 -12.32 12.99
N GLY A 151 -14.78 -12.25 11.67
CA GLY A 151 -14.09 -13.21 10.80
C GLY A 151 -14.95 -14.40 10.39
N SER A 152 -14.32 -15.54 10.16
CA SER A 152 -14.99 -16.78 9.75
C SER A 152 -15.63 -17.47 10.96
N VAL A 153 -16.77 -18.09 10.73
CA VAL A 153 -17.44 -18.94 11.74
C VAL A 153 -16.87 -20.36 11.66
N PRO A 154 -16.78 -21.07 12.79
CA PRO A 154 -16.41 -22.49 12.78
C PRO A 154 -17.44 -23.35 12.06
N LEU A 155 -17.03 -24.57 11.69
CA LEU A 155 -17.92 -25.57 11.14
C LEU A 155 -19.08 -25.86 12.12
N GLY A 156 -20.29 -25.98 11.60
CA GLY A 156 -21.50 -26.13 12.42
C GLY A 156 -22.20 -24.83 12.74
N TYR A 157 -21.60 -23.70 12.34
CA TYR A 157 -22.19 -22.37 12.54
C TYR A 157 -22.20 -21.59 11.24
N ARG A 158 -23.14 -20.67 11.11
CA ARG A 158 -23.17 -19.68 10.04
C ARG A 158 -23.37 -18.29 10.65
N ARG A 159 -23.03 -17.27 9.89
CA ARG A 159 -23.31 -15.88 10.32
C ARG A 159 -24.77 -15.55 9.96
N GLY A 160 -25.55 -15.23 10.97
CA GLY A 160 -26.91 -14.74 10.83
C GLY A 160 -26.95 -13.32 10.24
N LYS A 161 -28.13 -12.88 9.82
CA LYS A 161 -28.35 -11.55 9.24
C LYS A 161 -27.99 -10.41 10.21
N ASP A 162 -28.10 -10.65 11.51
CA ASP A 162 -27.78 -9.73 12.57
C ASP A 162 -26.29 -9.76 12.98
N GLY A 163 -25.50 -10.62 12.36
CA GLY A 163 -24.06 -10.76 12.62
C GLY A 163 -23.71 -11.76 13.72
N HIS A 164 -24.68 -12.35 14.39
CA HIS A 164 -24.45 -13.38 15.42
C HIS A 164 -24.20 -14.75 14.78
N ALA A 165 -23.57 -15.64 15.53
CA ALA A 165 -23.39 -17.03 15.09
C ALA A 165 -24.71 -17.80 15.29
N GLU A 166 -25.21 -18.41 14.24
CA GLU A 166 -26.38 -19.31 14.26
C GLU A 166 -25.89 -20.74 14.07
N ILE A 167 -26.46 -21.67 14.83
CA ILE A 167 -26.14 -23.10 14.67
C ILE A 167 -26.78 -23.62 13.37
N VAL A 168 -26.00 -24.37 12.60
CA VAL A 168 -26.48 -25.15 11.45
C VAL A 168 -26.58 -26.62 11.93
N PRO A 169 -27.77 -27.10 12.27
CA PRO A 169 -27.89 -28.41 12.96
C PRO A 169 -27.22 -29.56 12.23
N GLU A 170 -27.41 -29.63 10.91
CA GLU A 170 -26.84 -30.70 10.06
C GLU A 170 -25.30 -30.71 10.09
N GLU A 171 -24.68 -29.54 10.12
CA GLU A 171 -23.22 -29.42 10.20
C GLU A 171 -22.71 -29.56 11.63
N ALA A 172 -23.49 -29.15 12.60
CA ALA A 172 -23.14 -29.23 14.03
C ALA A 172 -23.05 -30.71 14.50
N GLU A 173 -23.94 -31.55 14.02
CA GLU A 173 -23.82 -33.03 14.23
C GLU A 173 -22.50 -33.56 13.67
N UNK A 174 -22.25 -33.15 12.65
CA UNK A 174 -21.06 -33.55 12.02
C UNK A 174 -19.80 -33.09 12.68
N UNK A 175 -19.93 -31.97 13.31
CA UNK A 175 -18.92 -31.41 14.08
C UNK A 175 -18.77 -32.06 15.39
N UNK A 176 -19.67 -32.52 15.92
CA UNK A 176 -19.74 -33.28 17.11
C UNK A 176 -19.19 -34.64 16.93
N UNK A 177 -19.42 -35.12 15.93
CA UNK A 177 -18.89 -36.37 15.61
C UNK A 177 -17.42 -36.35 15.32
N UNK A 178 -17.05 -35.33 14.75
CA UNK A 178 -15.69 -35.09 14.50
C UNK A 178 -14.89 -34.79 15.70
N UNK A 179 -15.40 -34.12 16.60
CA UNK A 179 -14.84 -33.83 17.86
C UNK A 179 -14.74 -35.04 18.77
N UNK A 180 -15.51 -35.77 18.64
CA UNK A 180 -15.55 -37.01 19.35
C UNK A 180 -14.59 -38.03 18.77
N UNK A 181 -14.38 -37.96 17.76
CA UNK A 181 -13.39 -38.75 17.14
C UNK A 181 -11.98 -38.27 17.30
N UNK A 182 -11.89 -37.22 17.47
CA UNK A 182 -10.68 -36.61 17.78
C UNK A 182 -10.24 -36.71 19.19
N UNK A 183 -10.98 -37.02 19.93
CA UNK A 183 -10.80 -37.23 21.31
C UNK A 183 -10.62 -38.68 21.69
N ARG A 184 -10.48 -39.58 20.86
CA ARG A 184 -10.11 -40.98 21.07
C ARG A 184 -8.69 -41.24 20.59
#